data_c0eb50a654a30788e065abff19eed352
#
_entry.id   c0eb50a654a30788e065abff19eed352
#
_cell.length_a   1.000
_cell.length_b   1.000
_cell.length_c   1.000
_cell.angle_alpha   90.00
_cell.angle_beta   90.00
_cell.angle_gamma   90.00
#
_symmetry.space_group_name_H-M   'P 1'
#
loop_
_entity.id
_entity.type
_entity.pdbx_description
1 polymer ?
#
loop_
_entity_poly.entity_id
_entity_poly.type
_entity_poly.pdbx_seq_one_letter_code
_entity_poly.pdbx_strand_id
1 'polypeptide(L)'
;MSKPVTPLLAADILIELIDQPERPFVLIERAYPPYGWAVPGGFVDVGETVEHAAIREAKEETCLDVTLTALLGIYSNPKRDPRNHTVTAVYIAEATGMPQAADDAKNFDIFTFDTLPDVLAFDHAQVMADYQNYRMTGKVTPLRV
;
A
#
# COMPACT_ATOMS: atom_id res chain seq x y z
N MET A 1 -26.69 -20.38 -14.37
CA MET A 1 -25.26 -20.43 -14.00
C MET A 1 -24.99 -19.42 -12.90
N SER A 2 -24.42 -19.85 -11.81
CA SER A 2 -24.08 -18.95 -10.72
C SER A 2 -22.84 -18.13 -11.07
N LYS A 3 -22.75 -16.91 -10.51
CA LYS A 3 -21.54 -16.10 -10.63
C LYS A 3 -20.40 -16.72 -9.79
N PRO A 4 -19.16 -16.62 -10.23
CA PRO A 4 -18.02 -17.03 -9.38
C PRO A 4 -18.02 -16.25 -8.06
N VAL A 5 -17.64 -16.93 -6.99
CA VAL A 5 -17.37 -16.26 -5.71
C VAL A 5 -15.87 -16.10 -5.63
N THR A 6 -15.40 -14.86 -5.55
CA THR A 6 -13.97 -14.52 -5.60
C THR A 6 -13.58 -13.64 -4.43
N PRO A 7 -12.28 -13.60 -4.09
CA PRO A 7 -11.79 -12.64 -3.11
C PRO A 7 -12.03 -11.20 -3.58
N LEU A 8 -12.01 -10.28 -2.63
CA LEU A 8 -11.94 -8.85 -2.93
C LEU A 8 -10.56 -8.51 -3.48
N LEU A 9 -10.48 -7.49 -4.33
CA LEU A 9 -9.23 -7.03 -4.92
C LEU A 9 -8.93 -5.61 -4.45
N ALA A 10 -7.71 -5.41 -3.94
CA ALA A 10 -7.24 -4.12 -3.48
C ALA A 10 -5.91 -3.77 -4.15
N ALA A 11 -5.58 -2.47 -4.12
CA ALA A 11 -4.30 -1.95 -4.55
C ALA A 11 -3.71 -1.09 -3.44
N ASP A 12 -2.46 -1.34 -3.07
CA ASP A 12 -1.72 -0.55 -2.11
C ASP A 12 -0.50 0.08 -2.78
N ILE A 13 -0.06 1.22 -2.25
CA ILE A 13 0.98 2.01 -2.88
C ILE A 13 2.06 2.41 -1.87
N LEU A 14 3.28 1.98 -2.12
CA LEU A 14 4.46 2.45 -1.40
C LEU A 14 4.94 3.72 -2.10
N ILE A 15 4.62 4.87 -1.53
CA ILE A 15 4.88 6.18 -2.12
C ILE A 15 6.23 6.68 -1.62
N GLU A 16 7.21 6.74 -2.52
CA GLU A 16 8.54 7.27 -2.24
C GLU A 16 8.55 8.76 -2.51
N LEU A 17 8.96 9.55 -1.51
CA LEU A 17 9.11 11.00 -1.67
C LEU A 17 10.54 11.28 -2.16
N ILE A 18 10.67 11.44 -3.48
CA ILE A 18 11.97 11.47 -4.14
C ILE A 18 12.71 12.80 -4.04
N ASP A 19 12.02 13.85 -3.60
CA ASP A 19 12.59 15.17 -3.33
C ASP A 19 13.09 15.35 -1.88
N GLN A 20 13.04 14.28 -1.08
CA GLN A 20 13.53 14.28 0.30
C GLN A 20 14.72 13.32 0.47
N PRO A 21 15.65 13.63 1.40
CA PRO A 21 16.76 12.73 1.69
C PRO A 21 16.28 11.35 2.12
N GLU A 22 17.00 10.29 1.72
CA GLU A 22 16.73 8.89 2.06
C GLU A 22 15.48 8.29 1.41
N ARG A 23 14.77 9.04 0.54
CA ARG A 23 13.54 8.60 -0.12
C ARG A 23 12.57 7.98 0.88
N PRO A 24 12.07 8.76 1.84
CA PRO A 24 11.12 8.25 2.81
C PRO A 24 9.78 7.89 2.12
N PHE A 25 8.98 7.12 2.81
CA PHE A 25 7.68 6.68 2.28
C PHE A 25 6.55 7.05 3.23
N VAL A 26 5.34 7.06 2.70
CA VAL A 26 4.14 7.50 3.41
C VAL A 26 3.39 6.28 3.94
N LEU A 27 3.05 6.30 5.22
CA LEU A 27 2.09 5.35 5.81
C LEU A 27 0.91 6.13 6.40
N ILE A 28 -0.23 5.46 6.48
CA ILE A 28 -1.44 6.02 7.08
C ILE A 28 -1.77 5.27 8.37
N GLU A 29 -2.38 5.98 9.34
CA GLU A 29 -2.91 5.37 10.54
C GLU A 29 -4.37 5.01 10.32
N ARG A 30 -4.72 3.75 10.58
CA ARG A 30 -6.07 3.26 10.34
C ARG A 30 -7.07 3.79 11.38
N ALA A 31 -8.22 4.24 10.89
CA ALA A 31 -9.33 4.73 11.70
C ALA A 31 -10.18 3.59 12.27
N TYR A 32 -10.18 2.43 11.62
CA TYR A 32 -11.05 1.30 11.90
C TYR A 32 -10.24 0.02 12.05
N PRO A 33 -10.79 -1.01 12.75
CA PRO A 33 -10.09 -2.29 12.87
C PRO A 33 -9.83 -2.93 11.50
N PRO A 34 -8.70 -3.61 11.32
CA PRO A 34 -7.60 -3.73 12.27
C PRO A 34 -6.84 -2.43 12.42
N TYR A 35 -6.51 -2.05 13.66
CA TYR A 35 -5.80 -0.81 13.96
C TYR A 35 -4.30 -0.96 13.67
N GLY A 36 -3.65 0.17 13.49
CA GLY A 36 -2.23 0.30 13.24
C GLY A 36 -1.94 1.13 12.01
N TRP A 37 -0.67 1.21 11.66
CA TRP A 37 -0.22 1.90 10.46
C TRP A 37 -0.27 0.97 9.26
N ALA A 38 -0.53 1.50 8.11
CA ALA A 38 -0.70 0.73 6.89
C ALA A 38 -0.15 1.45 5.67
N VAL A 39 0.21 0.68 4.66
CA VAL A 39 0.48 1.21 3.32
C VAL A 39 -0.83 1.80 2.79
N PRO A 40 -0.81 3.02 2.21
CA PRO A 40 -2.02 3.59 1.61
C PRO A 40 -2.58 2.68 0.52
N GLY A 41 -3.89 2.63 0.42
CA GLY A 41 -4.55 1.83 -0.60
C GLY A 41 -6.01 1.59 -0.31
N GLY A 42 -6.65 0.84 -1.18
CA GLY A 42 -8.05 0.49 -1.06
C GLY A 42 -8.53 -0.42 -2.17
N PHE A 43 -9.82 -0.64 -2.21
CA PHE A 43 -10.41 -1.58 -3.15
C PHE A 43 -10.44 -1.04 -4.58
N VAL A 44 -10.24 -1.95 -5.52
CA VAL A 44 -10.39 -1.68 -6.95
C VAL A 44 -11.87 -1.68 -7.29
N ASP A 45 -12.33 -0.63 -7.98
CA ASP A 45 -13.70 -0.54 -8.45
C ASP A 45 -13.87 -1.34 -9.75
N VAL A 46 -15.08 -1.89 -9.94
CA VAL A 46 -15.41 -2.55 -11.20
C VAL A 46 -15.25 -1.54 -12.34
N GLY A 47 -14.52 -1.94 -13.37
CA GLY A 47 -14.28 -1.09 -14.53
C GLY A 47 -13.00 -0.28 -14.51
N GLU A 48 -12.26 -0.26 -13.38
CA GLU A 48 -10.95 0.39 -13.35
C GLU A 48 -9.81 -0.63 -13.38
N THR A 49 -8.68 -0.25 -13.93
CA THR A 49 -7.47 -1.07 -13.83
C THR A 49 -6.94 -1.02 -12.40
N VAL A 50 -6.17 -2.03 -12.01
CA VAL A 50 -5.55 -2.07 -10.68
C VAL A 50 -4.57 -0.90 -10.51
N GLU A 51 -3.82 -0.54 -11.57
CA GLU A 51 -2.93 0.62 -11.58
C GLU A 51 -3.67 1.94 -11.39
N HIS A 52 -4.83 2.10 -12.05
CA HIS A 52 -5.65 3.29 -11.86
C HIS A 52 -6.16 3.38 -10.42
N ALA A 53 -6.60 2.27 -9.84
CA ALA A 53 -7.03 2.20 -8.45
C ALA A 53 -5.91 2.64 -7.50
N ALA A 54 -4.68 2.18 -7.74
CA ALA A 54 -3.51 2.58 -6.94
C ALA A 54 -3.30 4.10 -6.97
N ILE A 55 -3.31 4.70 -8.16
CA ILE A 55 -3.11 6.14 -8.33
C ILE A 55 -4.26 6.92 -7.67
N ARG A 56 -5.49 6.47 -7.86
CA ARG A 56 -6.67 7.09 -7.26
C ARG A 56 -6.62 7.06 -5.73
N GLU A 57 -6.33 5.89 -5.16
CA GLU A 57 -6.26 5.73 -3.70
C GLU A 57 -5.14 6.59 -3.10
N ALA A 58 -3.98 6.65 -3.75
CA ALA A 58 -2.90 7.52 -3.31
C ALA A 58 -3.36 8.98 -3.24
N LYS A 59 -4.07 9.45 -4.27
CA LYS A 59 -4.61 10.82 -4.31
C LYS A 59 -5.65 11.07 -3.23
N GLU A 60 -6.58 10.12 -3.06
CA GLU A 60 -7.64 10.24 -2.05
C GLU A 60 -7.07 10.30 -0.62
N GLU A 61 -6.08 9.48 -0.31
CA GLU A 61 -5.58 9.34 1.06
C GLU A 61 -4.45 10.32 1.41
N THR A 62 -3.63 10.73 0.43
CA THR A 62 -2.43 11.53 0.70
C THR A 62 -2.39 12.85 -0.05
N CYS A 63 -3.31 13.10 -0.97
CA CYS A 63 -3.33 14.26 -1.87
C CYS A 63 -2.13 14.33 -2.83
N LEU A 64 -1.36 13.25 -2.96
CA LEU A 64 -0.19 13.19 -3.85
C LEU A 64 -0.57 12.64 -5.22
N ASP A 65 0.01 13.23 -6.26
CA ASP A 65 0.01 12.69 -7.61
C ASP A 65 1.23 11.78 -7.76
N VAL A 66 1.00 10.49 -7.95
CA VAL A 66 2.07 9.51 -7.97
C VAL A 66 2.30 8.97 -9.37
N THR A 67 3.53 8.57 -9.64
CA THR A 67 3.92 7.80 -10.83
C THR A 67 4.33 6.42 -10.39
N LEU A 68 3.62 5.39 -10.86
CA LEU A 68 3.94 4.00 -10.54
C LEU A 68 5.26 3.61 -11.22
N THR A 69 6.15 2.97 -10.49
CA THR A 69 7.47 2.57 -11.00
C THR A 69 7.64 1.06 -11.08
N ALA A 70 6.95 0.32 -10.22
CA ALA A 70 7.04 -1.14 -10.22
C ALA A 70 5.84 -1.77 -9.52
N LEU A 71 5.57 -3.03 -9.86
CA LEU A 71 4.73 -3.90 -9.05
C LEU A 71 5.65 -4.68 -8.12
N LEU A 72 5.53 -4.44 -6.81
CA LEU A 72 6.30 -5.18 -5.82
C LEU A 72 5.85 -6.63 -5.77
N GLY A 73 4.55 -6.87 -5.67
CA GLY A 73 4.01 -8.22 -5.66
C GLY A 73 2.53 -8.28 -5.34
N ILE A 74 2.04 -9.51 -5.34
CA ILE A 74 0.66 -9.85 -5.00
C ILE A 74 0.66 -10.54 -3.63
N TYR A 75 -0.19 -10.06 -2.73
CA TYR A 75 -0.35 -10.61 -1.38
C TYR A 75 -1.75 -11.18 -1.26
N SER A 76 -1.85 -12.50 -1.12
CA SER A 76 -3.12 -13.20 -1.26
C SER A 76 -3.41 -14.26 -0.21
N ASN A 77 -2.66 -14.28 0.90
CA ASN A 77 -2.96 -15.23 1.97
C ASN A 77 -4.39 -14.98 2.47
N PRO A 78 -5.25 -16.00 2.53
CA PRO A 78 -6.64 -15.83 2.99
C PRO A 78 -6.78 -15.24 4.39
N LYS A 79 -5.76 -15.34 5.22
CA LYS A 79 -5.77 -14.86 6.61
C LYS A 79 -5.16 -13.48 6.80
N ARG A 80 -4.66 -12.85 5.73
CA ARG A 80 -3.95 -11.58 5.83
C ARG A 80 -4.84 -10.42 6.30
N ASP A 81 -6.13 -10.47 5.99
CA ASP A 81 -7.14 -9.50 6.39
C ASP A 81 -8.21 -10.24 7.21
N PRO A 82 -8.39 -9.90 8.50
CA PRO A 82 -9.36 -10.60 9.33
C PRO A 82 -10.82 -10.39 8.93
N ARG A 83 -11.10 -9.39 8.11
CA ARG A 83 -12.46 -9.06 7.69
C ARG A 83 -12.95 -9.94 6.55
N ASN A 84 -12.09 -10.21 5.54
CA ASN A 84 -12.41 -10.93 4.32
C ASN A 84 -11.15 -11.47 3.67
N HIS A 85 -11.30 -12.43 2.75
CA HIS A 85 -10.20 -12.80 1.87
C HIS A 85 -9.99 -11.66 0.86
N THR A 86 -8.90 -10.93 1.01
CA THR A 86 -8.55 -9.82 0.13
C THR A 86 -7.21 -10.09 -0.54
N VAL A 87 -7.18 -9.98 -1.86
CA VAL A 87 -5.95 -10.04 -2.66
C VAL A 87 -5.51 -8.62 -2.94
N THR A 88 -4.28 -8.28 -2.58
CA THR A 88 -3.74 -6.94 -2.76
C THR A 88 -2.55 -6.95 -3.71
N ALA A 89 -2.61 -6.11 -4.74
CA ALA A 89 -1.45 -5.76 -5.56
C ALA A 89 -0.75 -4.58 -4.90
N VAL A 90 0.54 -4.70 -4.58
CA VAL A 90 1.32 -3.63 -3.96
C VAL A 90 2.25 -3.03 -5.01
N TYR A 91 2.06 -1.73 -5.25
CA TYR A 91 2.88 -0.95 -6.19
C TYR A 91 3.89 -0.09 -5.46
N ILE A 92 4.99 0.19 -6.14
CA ILE A 92 5.96 1.20 -5.73
C ILE A 92 5.75 2.40 -6.64
N ALA A 93 5.72 3.59 -6.05
CA ALA A 93 5.47 4.82 -6.78
C ALA A 93 6.39 5.93 -6.29
N GLU A 94 6.58 6.93 -7.14
CA GLU A 94 7.33 8.14 -6.84
C GLU A 94 6.39 9.34 -6.77
N ALA A 95 6.66 10.24 -5.85
CA ALA A 95 5.98 11.53 -5.75
C ALA A 95 6.95 12.60 -5.25
N THR A 96 6.58 13.85 -5.49
CA THR A 96 7.27 15.02 -4.93
C THR A 96 6.27 15.82 -4.10
N GLY A 97 6.79 16.66 -3.20
CA GLY A 97 5.97 17.47 -2.32
C GLY A 97 5.62 16.75 -1.02
N MET A 98 4.74 17.37 -0.26
CA MET A 98 4.33 16.85 1.04
C MET A 98 2.93 16.26 0.95
N PRO A 99 2.69 15.08 1.54
CA PRO A 99 1.34 14.57 1.66
C PRO A 99 0.49 15.49 2.54
N GLN A 100 -0.82 15.45 2.30
CA GLN A 100 -1.81 16.16 3.09
C GLN A 100 -2.92 15.18 3.45
N ALA A 101 -3.48 15.30 4.65
CA ALA A 101 -4.60 14.47 5.05
C ALA A 101 -5.83 14.84 4.20
N ALA A 102 -6.50 13.82 3.66
CA ALA A 102 -7.83 14.01 3.09
C ALA A 102 -8.84 14.21 4.23
N ASP A 103 -10.02 14.74 3.91
CA ASP A 103 -11.03 15.14 4.92
C ASP A 103 -11.41 14.00 5.89
N ASP A 104 -11.36 12.76 5.45
CA ASP A 104 -11.71 11.57 6.25
C ASP A 104 -10.51 10.70 6.60
N ALA A 105 -9.30 11.08 6.20
CA ALA A 105 -8.09 10.37 6.59
C ALA A 105 -7.72 10.75 8.02
N LYS A 106 -7.46 9.76 8.86
CA LYS A 106 -7.13 10.04 10.27
C LYS A 106 -5.77 10.68 10.44
N ASN A 107 -4.73 10.00 10.01
CA ASN A 107 -3.36 10.50 10.09
C ASN A 107 -2.53 9.88 8.98
N PHE A 108 -1.51 10.61 8.58
CA PHE A 108 -0.41 10.06 7.81
C PHE A 108 0.89 10.48 8.49
N ASP A 109 1.96 9.78 8.16
CA ASP A 109 3.30 10.23 8.52
C ASP A 109 4.30 9.69 7.50
N ILE A 110 5.49 10.23 7.57
CA ILE A 110 6.59 9.90 6.67
C ILE A 110 7.60 9.09 7.46
N PHE A 111 7.99 7.95 6.91
CA PHE A 111 8.89 7.01 7.58
C PHE A 111 10.07 6.64 6.69
N THR A 112 11.17 6.28 7.35
CA THR A 112 12.25 5.49 6.75
C THR A 112 12.21 4.10 7.37
N PHE A 113 13.05 3.19 6.89
CA PHE A 113 13.11 1.84 7.49
C PHE A 113 13.58 1.85 8.95
N ASP A 114 14.34 2.88 9.33
CA ASP A 114 14.81 3.05 10.72
C ASP A 114 13.74 3.60 11.66
N THR A 115 12.67 4.18 11.11
CA THR A 115 11.64 4.85 11.90
C THR A 115 10.27 4.18 11.78
N LEU A 116 10.21 2.97 11.25
CA LEU A 116 8.95 2.24 11.09
C LEU A 116 8.18 2.15 12.41
N PRO A 117 6.84 2.30 12.38
CA PRO A 117 6.03 2.16 13.59
C PRO A 117 6.00 0.70 14.07
N ASP A 118 5.76 0.51 15.38
CA ASP A 118 5.75 -0.83 15.99
C ASP A 118 4.57 -1.68 15.52
N VAL A 119 3.42 -1.06 15.23
CA VAL A 119 2.21 -1.76 14.86
C VAL A 119 1.85 -1.46 13.41
N LEU A 120 2.04 -2.47 12.56
CA LEU A 120 1.61 -2.45 11.17
C LEU A 120 0.39 -3.36 11.02
N ALA A 121 -0.66 -2.85 10.37
CA ALA A 121 -1.90 -3.58 10.16
C ALA A 121 -1.74 -4.68 9.11
N PHE A 122 -2.65 -5.66 9.09
CA PHE A 122 -2.67 -6.76 8.13
C PHE A 122 -1.33 -7.53 8.12
N ASP A 123 -0.83 -7.86 6.94
CA ASP A 123 0.50 -8.44 6.74
C ASP A 123 1.52 -7.36 6.28
N HIS A 124 1.28 -6.10 6.61
CA HIS A 124 2.11 -5.01 6.10
C HIS A 124 3.54 -5.03 6.66
N ALA A 125 3.79 -5.71 7.78
CA ALA A 125 5.16 -5.94 8.23
C ALA A 125 5.93 -6.78 7.19
N GLN A 126 5.30 -7.78 6.60
CA GLN A 126 5.89 -8.58 5.52
C GLN A 126 6.07 -7.74 4.24
N VAL A 127 5.08 -6.93 3.90
CA VAL A 127 5.17 -6.01 2.75
C VAL A 127 6.37 -5.08 2.91
N MET A 128 6.56 -4.50 4.09
CA MET A 128 7.67 -3.59 4.35
C MET A 128 9.02 -4.30 4.29
N ALA A 129 9.11 -5.54 4.77
CA ALA A 129 10.33 -6.34 4.66
C ALA A 129 10.67 -6.63 3.19
N ASP A 130 9.67 -7.01 2.39
CA ASP A 130 9.84 -7.26 0.96
C ASP A 130 10.23 -5.97 0.22
N TYR A 131 9.64 -4.85 0.58
CA TYR A 131 9.98 -3.56 0.00
C TYR A 131 11.41 -3.14 0.33
N GLN A 132 11.85 -3.32 1.58
CA GLN A 132 13.23 -3.05 1.96
C GLN A 132 14.21 -3.89 1.14
N ASN A 133 13.91 -5.17 0.96
CA ASN A 133 14.71 -6.05 0.13
C ASN A 133 14.74 -5.58 -1.34
N TYR A 134 13.60 -5.13 -1.87
CA TYR A 134 13.55 -4.57 -3.22
C TYR A 134 14.45 -3.34 -3.37
N ARG A 135 14.43 -2.43 -2.40
CA ARG A 135 15.30 -1.24 -2.45
C ARG A 135 16.78 -1.58 -2.38
N MET A 136 17.13 -2.67 -1.72
CA MET A 136 18.51 -3.12 -1.59
C MET A 136 19.00 -3.94 -2.77
N THR A 137 18.12 -4.72 -3.39
CA THR A 137 18.53 -5.74 -4.38
C THR A 137 17.87 -5.59 -5.75
N GLY A 138 16.78 -4.82 -5.86
CA GLY A 138 15.95 -4.75 -7.06
C GLY A 138 15.04 -5.95 -7.28
N LYS A 139 15.00 -6.90 -6.35
CA LYS A 139 14.17 -8.09 -6.47
C LYS A 139 12.78 -7.85 -5.91
N VAL A 140 11.77 -8.24 -6.69
CA VAL A 140 10.36 -8.15 -6.27
C VAL A 140 10.04 -9.23 -5.22
N THR A 141 8.84 -9.12 -4.64
CA THR A 141 8.33 -10.06 -3.64
C THR A 141 8.49 -11.51 -4.09
N PRO A 142 9.01 -12.40 -3.22
CA PRO A 142 9.05 -13.83 -3.53
C PRO A 142 7.64 -14.39 -3.73
N LEU A 143 7.54 -15.39 -4.60
CA LEU A 143 6.30 -16.14 -4.75
C LEU A 143 6.07 -16.99 -3.49
N ARG A 144 4.87 -16.91 -2.93
CA ARG A 144 4.48 -17.65 -1.74
C ARG A 144 3.24 -18.48 -2.05
N VAL A 145 3.33 -19.77 -1.76
CA VAL A 145 2.25 -20.72 -2.02
C VAL A 145 1.43 -20.97 -0.76
#